data_3352fbe91d6fe0b384fa31d1f22dd663
#
_entry.id   3352fbe91d6fe0b384fa31d1f22dd663
#
_cell.length_a   1.000
_cell.length_b   1.000
_cell.length_c   1.000
_cell.angle_alpha   90.00
_cell.angle_beta   90.00
_cell.angle_gamma   90.00
#
_symmetry.space_group_name_H-M   'P 1'
#
loop_
_entity.id
_entity.type
_entity.pdbx_description
1 polymer ?
#
loop_
_entity_poly.entity_id
_entity_poly.type
_entity_poly.pdbx_seq_one_letter_code
_entity_poly.pdbx_strand_id
1 'polypeptide(L)'
;MTTDLSQYNANELPNADVLARQRYAIVVADWNSEITHKLAQGAIDTLLKHGVKEENIDVMHVPGTVELTYGAALYVTGHKGGSFLKGCAVNAVIVIGCVIKGDTPHFDYVCQSVTQGVTMLNAQGAMWTGQSTVSYCPVIFSVLTTLD
;
A
#
# COMPACT_ATOMS: atom_id res chain seq x y z
N MET A 1 4.31 -4.29 -20.56
CA MET A 1 4.96 -5.42 -19.85
C MET A 1 3.85 -6.22 -19.18
N THR A 2 3.55 -7.39 -19.70
CA THR A 2 2.61 -8.30 -19.05
C THR A 2 3.38 -9.04 -17.96
N THR A 3 3.01 -8.85 -16.70
CA THR A 3 3.59 -9.61 -15.61
C THR A 3 2.97 -10.99 -15.61
N ASP A 4 3.77 -11.99 -15.94
CA ASP A 4 3.36 -13.39 -15.81
C ASP A 4 3.40 -13.78 -14.34
N LEU A 5 2.21 -13.89 -13.72
CA LEU A 5 2.05 -14.32 -12.33
C LEU A 5 2.03 -15.86 -12.18
N SER A 6 2.22 -16.60 -13.28
CA SER A 6 2.23 -18.09 -13.25
C SER A 6 3.37 -18.67 -12.41
N GLN A 7 4.42 -17.88 -12.17
CA GLN A 7 5.56 -18.28 -11.33
C GLN A 7 5.37 -17.95 -9.84
N TYR A 8 4.25 -17.32 -9.48
CA TYR A 8 3.96 -17.06 -8.07
C TYR A 8 3.68 -18.37 -7.32
N ASN A 9 4.53 -18.67 -6.36
CA ASN A 9 4.42 -19.89 -5.56
C ASN A 9 3.77 -19.57 -4.21
N ALA A 10 2.50 -19.90 -4.05
CA ALA A 10 1.78 -19.71 -2.79
C ALA A 10 2.36 -20.52 -1.61
N ASN A 11 3.21 -21.53 -1.89
CA ASN A 11 3.85 -22.32 -0.84
C ASN A 11 5.01 -21.58 -0.13
N GLU A 12 5.43 -20.44 -0.65
CA GLU A 12 6.45 -19.58 -0.04
C GLU A 12 5.86 -18.55 0.92
N LEU A 13 4.54 -18.51 1.07
CA LEU A 13 3.89 -17.62 2.01
C LEU A 13 4.17 -18.06 3.46
N PRO A 14 4.29 -17.09 4.39
CA PRO A 14 4.31 -17.40 5.80
C PRO A 14 3.06 -18.20 6.20
N ASN A 15 3.19 -19.04 7.23
CA ASN A 15 2.02 -19.79 7.70
C ASN A 15 0.93 -18.85 8.25
N ALA A 16 -0.31 -19.36 8.33
CA ALA A 16 -1.46 -18.58 8.75
C ALA A 16 -1.32 -18.00 10.17
N ASP A 17 -0.61 -18.67 11.09
CA ASP A 17 -0.39 -18.17 12.45
C ASP A 17 0.51 -16.94 12.48
N VAL A 18 1.49 -16.87 11.58
CA VAL A 18 2.34 -15.69 11.41
C VAL A 18 1.52 -14.55 10.81
N LEU A 19 0.77 -14.83 9.74
CA LEU A 19 -0.05 -13.82 9.06
C LEU A 19 -1.16 -13.27 9.95
N ALA A 20 -1.75 -14.09 10.82
CA ALA A 20 -2.78 -13.66 11.77
C ALA A 20 -2.32 -12.60 12.78
N ARG A 21 -1.00 -12.45 12.97
CA ARG A 21 -0.41 -11.44 13.87
C ARG A 21 0.08 -10.19 13.13
N GLN A 22 0.16 -10.25 11.81
CA GLN A 22 0.62 -9.13 11.00
C GLN A 22 -0.48 -8.10 10.79
N ARG A 23 -0.08 -6.85 10.67
CA ARG A 23 -0.97 -5.71 10.44
C ARG A 23 -0.63 -5.05 9.13
N TYR A 24 -1.67 -4.68 8.39
CA TYR A 24 -1.56 -4.07 7.08
C TYR A 24 -2.37 -2.79 7.03
N ALA A 25 -1.84 -1.79 6.33
CA ALA A 25 -2.59 -0.60 5.97
C ALA A 25 -2.82 -0.59 4.46
N ILE A 26 -4.02 -0.18 4.05
CA ILE A 26 -4.37 0.03 2.65
C ILE A 26 -4.73 1.50 2.49
N VAL A 27 -3.98 2.22 1.67
CA VAL A 27 -4.29 3.62 1.31
C VAL A 27 -4.85 3.61 -0.10
N VAL A 28 -6.10 4.00 -0.25
CA VAL A 28 -6.82 3.95 -1.51
C VAL A 28 -7.28 5.33 -1.96
N ALA A 29 -7.02 5.67 -3.22
CA ALA A 29 -7.50 6.91 -3.82
C ALA A 29 -8.98 6.78 -4.21
N ASP A 30 -9.78 7.80 -3.88
CA ASP A 30 -11.20 7.85 -4.25
C ASP A 30 -11.43 8.28 -5.71
N TRP A 31 -10.45 8.96 -6.31
CA TRP A 31 -10.50 9.27 -7.73
C TRP A 31 -10.47 7.97 -8.55
N ASN A 32 -11.41 7.83 -9.49
CA ASN A 32 -11.67 6.58 -10.21
C ASN A 32 -12.10 5.42 -9.29
N SER A 33 -12.99 5.70 -8.35
CA SER A 33 -13.44 4.76 -7.30
C SER A 33 -13.98 3.43 -7.83
N GLU A 34 -14.59 3.40 -9.01
CA GLU A 34 -15.06 2.16 -9.64
C GLU A 34 -13.92 1.15 -9.88
N ILE A 35 -12.69 1.65 -10.02
CA ILE A 35 -11.50 0.83 -10.22
C ILE A 35 -10.77 0.64 -8.89
N THR A 36 -10.44 1.74 -8.23
CA THR A 36 -9.59 1.72 -7.02
C THR A 36 -10.24 0.98 -5.85
N HIS A 37 -11.54 1.15 -5.64
CA HIS A 37 -12.26 0.46 -4.57
C HIS A 37 -12.37 -1.05 -4.82
N LYS A 38 -12.51 -1.48 -6.08
CA LYS A 38 -12.48 -2.91 -6.43
C LYS A 38 -11.09 -3.52 -6.20
N LEU A 39 -10.03 -2.78 -6.51
CA LEU A 39 -8.66 -3.21 -6.23
C LEU A 39 -8.41 -3.31 -4.72
N ALA A 40 -8.89 -2.33 -3.95
CA ALA A 40 -8.79 -2.35 -2.49
C ALA A 40 -9.55 -3.55 -1.89
N GLN A 41 -10.76 -3.82 -2.37
CA GLN A 41 -11.51 -5.00 -1.94
C GLN A 41 -10.78 -6.30 -2.27
N GLY A 42 -10.21 -6.41 -3.47
CA GLY A 42 -9.39 -7.57 -3.86
C GLY A 42 -8.17 -7.76 -2.95
N ALA A 43 -7.53 -6.67 -2.53
CA ALA A 43 -6.42 -6.73 -1.57
C ALA A 43 -6.88 -7.22 -0.20
N ILE A 44 -8.00 -6.70 0.31
CA ILE A 44 -8.61 -7.13 1.58
C ILE A 44 -8.96 -8.62 1.53
N ASP A 45 -9.67 -9.04 0.49
CA ASP A 45 -10.10 -10.44 0.32
C ASP A 45 -8.90 -11.39 0.27
N THR A 46 -7.82 -10.98 -0.39
CA THR A 46 -6.57 -11.74 -0.46
C THR A 46 -5.91 -11.88 0.91
N LEU A 47 -5.80 -10.79 1.66
CA LEU A 47 -5.23 -10.80 3.01
C LEU A 47 -6.04 -11.72 3.94
N LEU A 48 -7.38 -11.60 3.92
CA LEU A 48 -8.28 -12.44 4.73
C LEU A 48 -8.17 -13.92 4.34
N LYS A 49 -8.14 -14.21 3.03
CA LYS A 49 -7.98 -15.57 2.51
C LYS A 49 -6.71 -16.26 3.02
N HIS A 50 -5.64 -15.50 3.21
CA HIS A 50 -4.36 -16.03 3.69
C HIS A 50 -4.19 -15.97 5.22
N GLY A 51 -5.22 -15.61 5.97
CA GLY A 51 -5.23 -15.72 7.42
C GLY A 51 -4.96 -14.43 8.19
N VAL A 52 -4.83 -13.29 7.50
CA VAL A 52 -4.79 -12.00 8.18
C VAL A 52 -6.16 -11.73 8.79
N LYS A 53 -6.19 -11.26 10.04
CA LYS A 53 -7.45 -10.93 10.70
C LYS A 53 -7.97 -9.58 10.23
N GLU A 54 -9.30 -9.45 10.10
CA GLU A 54 -9.94 -8.20 9.68
C GLU A 54 -9.55 -7.01 10.58
N GLU A 55 -9.48 -7.23 11.88
CA GLU A 55 -9.05 -6.23 12.86
C GLU A 55 -7.60 -5.72 12.67
N ASN A 56 -6.82 -6.43 11.87
CA ASN A 56 -5.43 -6.11 11.54
C ASN A 56 -5.28 -5.44 10.16
N ILE A 57 -6.38 -5.09 9.52
CA ILE A 57 -6.39 -4.38 8.23
C ILE A 57 -7.01 -2.99 8.45
N ASP A 58 -6.21 -1.95 8.24
CA ASP A 58 -6.71 -0.56 8.29
C ASP A 58 -6.82 0.01 6.88
N VAL A 59 -7.93 0.63 6.56
CA VAL A 59 -8.17 1.23 5.23
C VAL A 59 -8.31 2.74 5.39
N MET A 60 -7.47 3.48 4.65
CA MET A 60 -7.50 4.93 4.58
C MET A 60 -7.87 5.37 3.18
N HIS A 61 -8.87 6.23 3.07
CA HIS A 61 -9.23 6.89 1.81
C HIS A 61 -8.50 8.23 1.67
N VAL A 62 -7.99 8.50 0.48
CA VAL A 62 -7.39 9.78 0.09
C VAL A 62 -8.05 10.28 -1.19
N PRO A 63 -8.08 11.60 -1.46
CA PRO A 63 -8.81 12.14 -2.61
C PRO A 63 -8.32 11.60 -3.96
N GLY A 64 -7.02 11.52 -4.15
CA GLY A 64 -6.44 11.11 -5.42
C GLY A 64 -5.10 10.41 -5.30
N THR A 65 -4.54 10.01 -6.44
CA THR A 65 -3.29 9.24 -6.50
C THR A 65 -2.10 10.00 -5.91
N VAL A 66 -2.05 11.33 -6.06
CA VAL A 66 -0.95 12.16 -5.51
C VAL A 66 -0.90 12.08 -3.98
N GLU A 67 -2.04 12.02 -3.31
CA GLU A 67 -2.15 11.97 -1.85
C GLU A 67 -1.83 10.60 -1.25
N LEU A 68 -1.64 9.57 -2.07
CA LEU A 68 -1.23 8.23 -1.62
C LEU A 68 0.08 8.26 -0.84
N THR A 69 1.05 9.05 -1.30
CA THR A 69 2.34 9.20 -0.62
C THR A 69 2.17 9.78 0.79
N TYR A 70 1.30 10.79 0.94
CA TYR A 70 0.99 11.37 2.24
C TYR A 70 0.33 10.34 3.17
N GLY A 71 -0.70 9.64 2.67
CA GLY A 71 -1.39 8.60 3.43
C GLY A 71 -0.45 7.49 3.89
N ALA A 72 0.44 7.02 3.00
CA ALA A 72 1.44 6.02 3.33
C ALA A 72 2.45 6.53 4.38
N ALA A 73 2.89 7.79 4.25
CA ALA A 73 3.83 8.40 5.19
C ALA A 73 3.30 8.40 6.63
N LEU A 74 1.99 8.62 6.84
CA LEU A 74 1.37 8.59 8.16
C LEU A 74 1.53 7.23 8.87
N TYR A 75 1.49 6.13 8.11
CA TYR A 75 1.71 4.79 8.65
C TYR A 75 3.19 4.49 8.87
N VAL A 76 4.04 4.81 7.90
CA VAL A 76 5.48 4.55 7.97
C VAL A 76 6.14 5.33 9.10
N THR A 77 5.72 6.58 9.34
CA THR A 77 6.28 7.43 10.40
C THR A 77 5.60 7.27 11.76
N GLY A 78 4.57 6.44 11.86
CA GLY A 78 3.81 6.25 13.09
C GLY A 78 2.98 7.46 13.55
N HIS A 79 2.80 8.47 12.70
CA HIS A 79 2.06 9.69 13.03
C HIS A 79 0.55 9.53 12.98
N LYS A 80 0.03 8.41 12.47
CA LYS A 80 -1.41 8.15 12.54
C LYS A 80 -1.80 7.77 13.95
N GLY A 81 -2.12 8.77 14.76
CA GLY A 81 -2.60 8.65 16.15
C GLY A 81 -4.03 8.12 16.26
N GLY A 82 -4.40 7.13 15.47
CA GLY A 82 -5.70 6.48 15.56
C GLY A 82 -5.72 5.28 16.51
N SER A 83 -6.91 4.88 16.89
CA SER A 83 -7.18 3.74 17.80
C SER A 83 -6.53 2.43 17.32
N PHE A 84 -6.35 2.28 16.02
CA PHE A 84 -5.77 1.10 15.38
C PHE A 84 -4.27 0.91 15.70
N LEU A 85 -3.53 2.02 15.85
CA LEU A 85 -2.07 1.98 15.95
C LEU A 85 -1.55 2.25 17.36
N LYS A 86 -2.30 2.00 18.42
CA LYS A 86 -1.76 2.12 19.79
C LYS A 86 -0.48 1.31 19.95
N GLY A 87 0.65 1.94 19.58
CA GLY A 87 1.99 1.41 19.81
C GLY A 87 2.48 0.29 18.87
N CYS A 88 1.80 0.01 17.77
CA CYS A 88 2.21 -1.06 16.85
C CYS A 88 2.34 -0.53 15.42
N ALA A 89 3.54 -0.61 14.88
CA ALA A 89 3.79 -0.37 13.46
C ALA A 89 3.03 -1.40 12.60
N VAL A 90 2.55 -0.97 11.43
CA VAL A 90 2.07 -1.92 10.41
C VAL A 90 3.25 -2.65 9.77
N ASN A 91 3.03 -3.88 9.34
CA ASN A 91 4.05 -4.70 8.69
C ASN A 91 4.25 -4.30 7.22
N ALA A 92 3.20 -3.79 6.57
CA ALA A 92 3.28 -3.23 5.24
C ALA A 92 2.15 -2.23 4.98
N VAL A 93 2.40 -1.31 4.05
CA VAL A 93 1.39 -0.38 3.53
C VAL A 93 1.17 -0.68 2.05
N ILE A 94 -0.08 -0.90 1.67
CA ILE A 94 -0.49 -1.11 0.29
C ILE A 94 -1.12 0.20 -0.21
N VAL A 95 -0.58 0.80 -1.26
CA VAL A 95 -1.13 2.03 -1.85
C VAL A 95 -1.79 1.71 -3.18
N ILE A 96 -3.01 2.16 -3.36
CA ILE A 96 -3.85 1.85 -4.52
C ILE A 96 -4.36 3.14 -5.14
N GLY A 97 -4.00 3.36 -6.40
CA GLY A 97 -4.47 4.48 -7.20
C GLY A 97 -4.72 4.08 -8.64
N CYS A 98 -5.38 4.97 -9.36
CA CYS A 98 -5.62 4.83 -10.79
C CYS A 98 -5.40 6.16 -11.48
N VAL A 99 -4.59 6.18 -12.52
CA VAL A 99 -4.34 7.36 -13.35
C VAL A 99 -4.68 7.02 -14.78
N ILE A 100 -5.64 7.74 -15.34
CA ILE A 100 -6.06 7.59 -16.73
C ILE A 100 -5.35 8.65 -17.55
N LYS A 101 -4.70 8.21 -18.64
CA LYS A 101 -3.99 9.12 -19.53
C LYS A 101 -5.00 10.00 -20.28
N GLY A 102 -4.81 11.31 -20.18
CA GLY A 102 -5.52 12.32 -20.95
C GLY A 102 -4.60 13.03 -21.93
N ASP A 103 -5.12 14.07 -22.58
CA ASP A 103 -4.41 14.83 -23.62
C ASP A 103 -3.32 15.76 -23.10
N THR A 104 -3.19 15.90 -21.79
CA THR A 104 -2.24 16.81 -21.16
C THR A 104 -1.10 16.06 -20.45
N PRO A 105 0.07 16.71 -20.26
CA PRO A 105 1.19 16.13 -19.50
C PRO A 105 0.91 15.84 -18.03
N HIS A 106 -0.27 16.18 -17.52
CA HIS A 106 -0.67 15.97 -16.12
C HIS A 106 -0.51 14.51 -15.68
N PHE A 107 -0.84 13.58 -16.58
CA PHE A 107 -0.66 12.15 -16.35
C PHE A 107 0.79 11.80 -15.95
N ASP A 108 1.76 12.30 -16.71
CA ASP A 108 3.18 12.01 -16.46
C ASP A 108 3.65 12.57 -15.12
N TYR A 109 3.23 13.78 -14.78
CA TYR A 109 3.57 14.41 -13.49
C TYR A 109 2.98 13.67 -12.30
N VAL A 110 1.73 13.21 -12.39
CA VAL A 110 1.10 12.42 -11.33
C VAL A 110 1.82 11.08 -11.16
N CYS A 111 2.10 10.37 -12.24
CA CYS A 111 2.80 9.09 -12.20
C CYS A 111 4.22 9.25 -11.61
N GLN A 112 4.97 10.26 -12.03
CA GLN A 112 6.30 10.53 -11.51
C GLN A 112 6.27 10.90 -10.02
N SER A 113 5.37 11.79 -9.63
CA SER A 113 5.24 12.26 -8.25
C SER A 113 4.99 11.11 -7.29
N VAL A 114 4.00 10.26 -7.57
CA VAL A 114 3.66 9.16 -6.69
C VAL A 114 4.73 8.07 -6.68
N THR A 115 5.34 7.76 -7.84
CA THR A 115 6.42 6.78 -7.94
C THR A 115 7.64 7.22 -7.13
N GLN A 116 8.05 8.47 -7.28
CA GLN A 116 9.17 9.03 -6.52
C GLN A 116 8.86 9.09 -5.02
N GLY A 117 7.65 9.53 -4.65
CA GLY A 117 7.23 9.61 -3.26
C GLY A 117 7.26 8.26 -2.55
N VAL A 118 6.72 7.22 -3.17
CA VAL A 118 6.74 5.86 -2.62
C VAL A 118 8.16 5.30 -2.55
N THR A 119 8.98 5.54 -3.57
CA THR A 119 10.40 5.14 -3.57
C THR A 119 11.15 5.80 -2.42
N MET A 120 10.93 7.09 -2.17
CA MET A 120 11.55 7.80 -1.06
C MET A 120 11.10 7.25 0.30
N LEU A 121 9.81 6.95 0.47
CA LEU A 121 9.31 6.34 1.70
C LEU A 121 9.97 4.99 1.98
N ASN A 122 10.14 4.16 0.96
CA ASN A 122 10.83 2.87 1.09
C ASN A 122 12.32 3.06 1.43
N ALA A 123 13.00 4.01 0.80
CA ALA A 123 14.40 4.30 1.10
C ALA A 123 14.61 4.87 2.51
N GLN A 124 13.75 5.78 2.94
CA GLN A 124 13.80 6.40 4.27
C GLN A 124 13.44 5.41 5.37
N GLY A 125 12.47 4.52 5.15
CA GLY A 125 12.12 3.45 6.09
C GLY A 125 13.32 2.58 6.47
N ALA A 126 14.25 2.36 5.54
CA ALA A 126 15.49 1.65 5.82
C ALA A 126 16.49 2.46 6.67
N MET A 127 16.39 3.79 6.69
CA MET A 127 17.29 4.68 7.44
C MET A 127 16.85 4.92 8.90
N TRP A 128 15.57 4.74 9.21
CA TRP A 128 15.05 4.94 10.58
C TRP A 128 15.33 3.76 11.53
N THR A 129 15.92 2.70 11.05
CA THR A 129 16.24 1.51 11.84
C THR A 129 17.49 1.64 12.73
N GLY A 130 17.97 2.84 13.00
CA GLY A 130 19.14 3.09 13.84
C GLY A 130 19.02 2.72 15.32
N GLN A 131 17.86 2.26 15.78
CA GLN A 131 17.68 1.67 17.12
C GLN A 131 16.78 0.44 17.05
N SER A 132 17.43 -0.71 17.12
CA SER A 132 16.92 -2.01 17.60
C SER A 132 15.45 -2.36 17.29
N THR A 133 15.28 -3.35 16.41
CA THR A 133 14.04 -4.13 16.22
C THR A 133 12.87 -3.51 15.47
N VAL A 134 13.03 -2.44 14.73
CA VAL A 134 11.96 -1.98 13.83
C VAL A 134 12.05 -2.77 12.54
N SER A 135 11.10 -3.66 12.35
CA SER A 135 10.91 -4.36 11.10
C SER A 135 10.70 -3.33 9.97
N TYR A 136 11.42 -3.49 8.88
CA TYR A 136 11.20 -2.75 7.64
C TYR A 136 9.72 -2.81 7.28
N CYS A 137 9.10 -1.65 7.10
CA CYS A 137 7.72 -1.54 6.67
C CYS A 137 7.69 -1.15 5.18
N PRO A 138 7.62 -2.12 4.26
CA PRO A 138 7.59 -1.83 2.84
C PRO A 138 6.28 -1.14 2.46
N VAL A 139 6.38 -0.14 1.61
CA VAL A 139 5.23 0.41 0.90
C VAL A 139 5.10 -0.32 -0.43
N ILE A 140 4.07 -1.12 -0.55
CA ILE A 140 3.76 -1.89 -1.76
C ILE A 140 2.87 -1.03 -2.65
N PHE A 141 3.30 -0.84 -3.87
CA PHE A 141 2.67 0.07 -4.82
C PHE A 141 1.84 -0.68 -5.85
N SER A 142 0.56 -0.33 -5.95
CA SER A 142 -0.31 -0.77 -7.03
C SER A 142 -1.01 0.44 -7.64
N VAL A 143 -0.47 0.95 -8.73
CA VAL A 143 -1.16 1.94 -9.55
C VAL A 143 -1.48 1.34 -10.90
N LEU A 144 -2.76 1.28 -11.22
CA LEU A 144 -3.19 0.96 -12.55
C LEU A 144 -3.08 2.23 -13.42
N THR A 145 -2.20 2.18 -14.41
CA THR A 145 -2.17 3.19 -15.47
C THR A 145 -2.83 2.60 -16.70
N THR A 146 -3.89 3.21 -17.18
CA THR A 146 -4.46 2.84 -18.47
C THR A 146 -3.75 3.63 -19.57
N LEU A 147 -3.13 2.91 -20.47
CA LEU A 147 -2.83 3.40 -21.80
C LEU A 147 -4.08 3.18 -22.63
N ASP A 148 -4.44 4.14 -23.47
CA ASP A 148 -5.59 4.09 -24.38
C ASP A 148 -5.81 2.73 -25.04
#